data_85e97c110312b42e3f1a2e4e79200aeb
#
_entry.id   85e97c110312b42e3f1a2e4e79200aeb
#
_cell.length_a   1.000
_cell.length_b   1.000
_cell.length_c   1.000
_cell.angle_alpha   90.00
_cell.angle_beta   90.00
_cell.angle_gamma   90.00
#
_symmetry.space_group_name_H-M   'P 1'
#
loop_
_entity.id
_entity.type
_entity.pdbx_description
1 polymer ?
#
loop_
_entity_poly.entity_id
_entity_poly.type
_entity_poly.pdbx_seq_one_letter_code
_entity_poly.pdbx_strand_id
1 'polypeptide(L)'
;MDLRFIILSFFTVFLSCSNTSNGQIWFDIAAGGSIGTGISSDFELYDDTRIDVSPRASSNAFLKIGVNITETESILFDIGVSNRNFRFAQKNLPGSENTSKNISLGYSGFRILPMYRHTKEGSYIEIGPEFGSIQNQYYSDEASGSIAENAFFSERSFRGAIGFGGYILGNERITLVSGLRILYDFADLRSDNAVNAQFPYQNYDEQRNSPFKAFDIQFSVELNISLGFLVRSSCGRRKLLIQW
;
A
#
# COMPACT_ATOMS: atom_id res chain seq x y z
N MET A 1 -7.86 14.28 -11.82
CA MET A 1 -7.56 13.39 -12.95
C MET A 1 -8.62 12.31 -12.95
N ASP A 2 -9.37 12.16 -14.05
CA ASP A 2 -10.58 11.32 -14.08
C ASP A 2 -10.20 9.83 -14.00
N LEU A 3 -10.75 9.09 -13.05
CA LEU A 3 -10.52 7.65 -12.85
C LEU A 3 -10.78 6.83 -14.12
N ARG A 4 -11.71 7.32 -14.96
CA ARG A 4 -12.04 6.73 -16.28
C ARG A 4 -10.85 6.73 -17.24
N PHE A 5 -10.02 7.80 -17.21
CA PHE A 5 -8.83 7.90 -18.06
C PHE A 5 -7.74 6.91 -17.64
N ILE A 6 -7.56 6.70 -16.34
CA ILE A 6 -6.57 5.74 -15.80
C ILE A 6 -6.98 4.31 -16.19
N ILE A 7 -8.24 3.97 -16.02
CA ILE A 7 -8.78 2.64 -16.37
C ILE A 7 -8.67 2.43 -17.89
N LEU A 8 -8.99 3.44 -18.70
CA LEU A 8 -8.91 3.33 -20.16
C LEU A 8 -7.45 3.18 -20.65
N SER A 9 -6.52 3.92 -20.07
CA SER A 9 -5.08 3.82 -20.39
C SER A 9 -4.53 2.44 -20.00
N PHE A 10 -4.94 1.90 -18.86
CA PHE A 10 -4.54 0.55 -18.44
C PHE A 10 -5.09 -0.53 -19.38
N PHE A 11 -6.34 -0.38 -19.83
CA PHE A 11 -6.98 -1.29 -20.80
C PHE A 11 -6.33 -1.21 -22.19
N THR A 12 -5.90 -0.02 -22.62
CA THR A 12 -5.24 0.17 -23.94
C THR A 12 -3.85 -0.45 -23.95
N VAL A 13 -3.07 -0.32 -22.87
CA VAL A 13 -1.78 -1.00 -22.72
C VAL A 13 -1.98 -2.52 -22.70
N PHE A 14 -3.01 -3.00 -22.01
CA PHE A 14 -3.35 -4.42 -21.95
C PHE A 14 -3.70 -5.01 -23.32
N LEU A 15 -4.48 -4.29 -24.14
CA LEU A 15 -4.84 -4.72 -25.49
C LEU A 15 -3.66 -4.68 -26.47
N SER A 16 -2.70 -3.79 -26.26
CA SER A 16 -1.51 -3.67 -27.11
C SER A 16 -0.52 -4.81 -26.89
N CYS A 17 -0.38 -5.31 -25.67
CA CYS A 17 0.50 -6.43 -25.33
C CYS A 17 -0.04 -7.79 -25.84
N SER A 18 -1.34 -7.92 -26.09
CA SER A 18 -1.96 -9.19 -26.45
C SER A 18 -1.71 -9.65 -27.88
N ASN A 19 -1.12 -8.79 -28.74
CA ASN A 19 -0.95 -9.09 -30.16
C ASN A 19 0.34 -9.84 -30.53
N THR A 20 1.27 -10.05 -29.61
CA THR A 20 2.61 -10.58 -29.93
C THR A 20 2.97 -11.93 -29.33
N SER A 21 2.14 -12.51 -28.46
CA SER A 21 2.50 -13.78 -27.85
C SER A 21 1.52 -14.91 -28.20
N ASN A 22 2.04 -15.99 -28.75
CA ASN A 22 1.38 -17.30 -28.77
C ASN A 22 1.36 -17.93 -27.34
N GLY A 23 1.50 -17.11 -26.29
CA GLY A 23 1.58 -17.54 -24.91
C GLY A 23 0.24 -18.04 -24.37
N GLN A 24 0.31 -19.03 -23.55
CA GLN A 24 -0.81 -19.47 -22.72
C GLN A 24 -1.01 -18.43 -21.61
N ILE A 25 -2.26 -18.04 -21.34
CA ILE A 25 -2.60 -17.16 -20.23
C ILE A 25 -2.98 -18.03 -19.04
N TRP A 26 -2.30 -17.83 -17.89
CA TRP A 26 -2.61 -18.52 -16.63
C TRP A 26 -3.30 -17.60 -15.66
N PHE A 27 -4.08 -18.20 -14.77
CA PHE A 27 -4.74 -17.52 -13.68
C PHE A 27 -4.26 -18.08 -12.35
N ASP A 28 -3.93 -17.18 -11.45
CA ASP A 28 -3.52 -17.49 -10.09
C ASP A 28 -4.39 -16.75 -9.09
N ILE A 29 -4.55 -17.35 -7.92
CA ILE A 29 -5.08 -16.66 -6.75
C ILE A 29 -4.05 -16.78 -5.62
N ALA A 30 -3.94 -15.75 -4.81
CA ALA A 30 -3.12 -15.83 -3.61
C ALA A 30 -3.84 -15.20 -2.42
N ALA A 31 -3.49 -15.68 -1.25
CA ALA A 31 -3.84 -15.06 0.02
C ALA A 31 -2.56 -14.77 0.79
N GLY A 32 -2.51 -13.64 1.46
CA GLY A 32 -1.30 -13.28 2.19
C GLY A 32 -1.50 -12.15 3.18
N GLY A 33 -0.39 -11.82 3.81
CA GLY A 33 -0.30 -10.70 4.72
C GLY A 33 1.05 -10.02 4.63
N SER A 34 1.12 -8.81 5.13
CA SER A 34 2.37 -8.09 5.30
C SER A 34 2.40 -7.38 6.64
N ILE A 35 3.60 -7.28 7.17
CA ILE A 35 3.92 -6.45 8.33
C ILE A 35 4.99 -5.46 7.92
N GLY A 36 4.95 -4.28 8.48
CA GLY A 36 5.91 -3.25 8.10
C GLY A 36 5.92 -2.09 9.07
N THR A 37 6.54 -1.02 8.65
CA THR A 37 6.60 0.21 9.41
C THR A 37 6.38 1.40 8.49
N GLY A 38 5.58 2.36 8.96
CA GLY A 38 5.37 3.64 8.30
C GLY A 38 6.22 4.72 8.95
N ILE A 39 6.84 5.54 8.12
CA ILE A 39 7.67 6.66 8.52
C ILE A 39 7.16 7.88 7.77
N SER A 40 7.06 9.04 8.41
CA SER A 40 6.78 10.29 7.69
C SER A 40 7.89 10.56 6.68
N SER A 41 7.52 10.97 5.48
CA SER A 41 8.46 11.37 4.44
C SER A 41 8.76 12.87 4.44
N ASP A 42 8.19 13.62 5.37
CA ASP A 42 8.49 15.03 5.54
C ASP A 42 9.83 15.19 6.27
N PHE A 43 10.87 15.45 5.50
CA PHE A 43 12.24 15.63 6.04
C PHE A 43 12.37 16.86 6.92
N GLU A 44 11.54 17.89 6.73
CA GLU A 44 11.55 19.07 7.59
C GLU A 44 11.11 18.72 9.02
N LEU A 45 10.28 17.69 9.20
CA LEU A 45 9.91 17.19 10.53
C LEU A 45 11.09 16.57 11.29
N TYR A 46 12.05 15.96 10.59
CA TYR A 46 13.22 15.36 11.22
C TYR A 46 14.28 16.37 11.63
N ASP A 47 14.34 17.51 10.93
CA ASP A 47 15.25 18.61 11.27
C ASP A 47 14.67 19.50 12.40
N ASP A 48 13.37 19.39 12.67
CA ASP A 48 12.73 20.17 13.74
C ASP A 48 12.92 19.47 15.10
N THR A 49 13.74 20.06 15.95
CA THR A 49 14.00 19.53 17.30
C THR A 49 12.77 19.49 18.22
N ARG A 50 11.66 20.11 17.81
CA ARG A 50 10.40 20.17 18.54
C ARG A 50 9.52 18.94 18.29
N ILE A 51 9.71 18.25 17.15
CA ILE A 51 8.91 17.10 16.78
C ILE A 51 9.82 15.90 16.54
N ASP A 52 9.52 14.83 17.23
CA ASP A 52 10.17 13.53 17.03
C ASP A 52 9.17 12.56 16.40
N VAL A 53 9.53 11.99 15.25
CA VAL A 53 8.71 11.05 14.51
C VAL A 53 9.26 9.66 14.73
N SER A 54 8.44 8.79 15.29
CA SER A 54 8.84 7.40 15.56
C SER A 54 8.11 6.44 14.62
N PRO A 55 8.82 5.47 14.03
CA PRO A 55 8.19 4.45 13.20
C PRO A 55 7.25 3.58 14.05
N ARG A 56 6.11 3.22 13.48
CA ARG A 56 5.13 2.32 14.10
C ARG A 56 4.79 1.17 13.18
N ALA A 57 4.47 0.03 13.79
CA ALA A 57 4.08 -1.15 13.05
C ALA A 57 2.79 -0.92 12.24
N SER A 58 2.81 -1.37 11.01
CA SER A 58 1.66 -1.47 10.11
C SER A 58 1.45 -2.94 9.72
N SER A 59 0.23 -3.28 9.35
CA SER A 59 -0.10 -4.64 8.91
C SER A 59 -1.15 -4.62 7.82
N ASN A 60 -1.08 -5.59 6.92
CA ASN A 60 -2.10 -5.79 5.89
C ASN A 60 -2.46 -7.26 5.78
N ALA A 61 -3.71 -7.51 5.37
CA ALA A 61 -4.15 -8.81 4.90
C ALA A 61 -4.79 -8.64 3.53
N PHE A 62 -4.51 -9.55 2.60
CA PHE A 62 -4.94 -9.39 1.23
C PHE A 62 -5.26 -10.72 0.53
N LEU A 63 -6.12 -10.60 -0.48
CA LEU A 63 -6.32 -11.57 -1.53
C LEU A 63 -5.78 -11.00 -2.83
N LYS A 64 -5.17 -11.84 -3.66
CA LYS A 64 -4.57 -11.43 -4.92
C LYS A 64 -5.12 -12.31 -6.05
N ILE A 65 -5.47 -11.69 -7.16
CA ILE A 65 -5.82 -12.36 -8.40
C ILE A 65 -4.74 -12.03 -9.41
N GLY A 66 -4.12 -13.05 -9.99
CA GLY A 66 -3.06 -12.93 -10.97
C GLY A 66 -3.51 -13.37 -12.36
N VAL A 67 -3.11 -12.61 -13.36
CA VAL A 67 -3.20 -12.95 -14.77
C VAL A 67 -1.78 -12.96 -15.32
N ASN A 68 -1.24 -14.15 -15.55
CA ASN A 68 0.09 -14.31 -16.13
C ASN A 68 -0.05 -14.28 -17.66
N ILE A 69 0.55 -13.29 -18.28
CA ILE A 69 0.48 -13.04 -19.73
C ILE A 69 1.55 -13.87 -20.46
N THR A 70 2.71 -13.98 -19.82
CA THR A 70 3.84 -14.81 -20.27
C THR A 70 4.42 -15.55 -19.07
N GLU A 71 5.45 -16.34 -19.27
CA GLU A 71 6.18 -17.01 -18.17
C GLU A 71 6.85 -16.01 -17.22
N THR A 72 7.08 -14.80 -17.67
CA THR A 72 7.81 -13.77 -16.90
C THR A 72 6.96 -12.58 -16.51
N GLU A 73 5.81 -12.37 -17.18
CA GLU A 73 5.02 -11.15 -17.04
C GLU A 73 3.63 -11.43 -16.49
N SER A 74 3.25 -10.72 -15.43
CA SER A 74 1.96 -10.89 -14.78
C SER A 74 1.33 -9.54 -14.43
N ILE A 75 0.00 -9.52 -14.45
CA ILE A 75 -0.80 -8.44 -13.86
C ILE A 75 -1.53 -9.00 -12.67
N LEU A 76 -1.36 -8.33 -11.54
CA LEU A 76 -1.90 -8.75 -10.25
C LEU A 76 -2.87 -7.70 -9.74
N PHE A 77 -3.94 -8.14 -9.10
CA PHE A 77 -4.90 -7.31 -8.39
C PHE A 77 -4.92 -7.75 -6.93
N ASP A 78 -4.26 -6.98 -6.08
CA ASP A 78 -4.19 -7.20 -4.64
C ASP A 78 -5.31 -6.38 -4.00
N ILE A 79 -6.22 -7.03 -3.29
CA ILE A 79 -7.40 -6.44 -2.64
C ILE A 79 -7.35 -6.83 -1.18
N GLY A 80 -7.43 -5.87 -0.28
CA GLY A 80 -7.30 -6.20 1.11
C GLY A 80 -7.60 -5.06 2.08
N VAL A 81 -7.26 -5.31 3.32
CA VAL A 81 -7.37 -4.35 4.42
C VAL A 81 -5.98 -3.98 4.91
N SER A 82 -5.82 -2.71 5.28
CA SER A 82 -4.57 -2.19 5.81
C SER A 82 -4.82 -1.52 7.17
N ASN A 83 -3.84 -1.63 8.05
CA ASN A 83 -3.77 -0.92 9.31
C ASN A 83 -2.43 -0.19 9.37
N ARG A 84 -2.46 1.14 9.52
CA ARG A 84 -1.28 1.99 9.57
C ARG A 84 -1.29 2.81 10.85
N ASN A 85 -0.13 2.90 11.46
CA ASN A 85 0.06 3.60 12.72
C ASN A 85 1.24 4.57 12.63
N PHE A 86 1.10 5.71 13.28
CA PHE A 86 2.12 6.76 13.36
C PHE A 86 2.25 7.24 14.79
N ARG A 87 3.44 7.69 15.17
CA ARG A 87 3.69 8.31 16.47
C ARG A 87 4.51 9.57 16.28
N PHE A 88 4.08 10.62 16.94
CA PHE A 88 4.78 11.90 17.06
C PHE A 88 4.98 12.21 18.54
N ALA A 89 6.16 12.74 18.87
CA ALA A 89 6.40 13.33 20.19
C ALA A 89 6.66 14.83 19.98
N GLN A 90 5.79 15.66 20.55
CA GLN A 90 5.99 17.10 20.61
C GLN A 90 6.83 17.43 21.83
N LYS A 91 7.91 18.17 21.65
CA LYS A 91 8.85 18.60 22.70
C LYS A 91 8.81 20.11 22.85
N ASN A 92 9.21 20.61 24.01
CA ASN A 92 9.36 22.04 24.27
C ASN A 92 8.08 22.84 23.95
N LEU A 93 6.94 22.36 24.45
CA LEU A 93 5.66 23.05 24.28
C LEU A 93 5.69 24.45 24.94
N PRO A 94 5.09 25.48 24.29
CA PRO A 94 5.01 26.81 24.85
C PRO A 94 4.41 26.81 26.26
N GLY A 95 5.05 27.48 27.21
CA GLY A 95 4.60 27.59 28.60
C GLY A 95 4.91 26.40 29.50
N SER A 96 5.70 25.42 29.04
CA SER A 96 5.99 24.21 29.79
C SER A 96 7.42 23.73 29.52
N GLU A 97 8.36 24.11 30.38
CA GLU A 97 9.73 23.61 30.29
C GLU A 97 9.79 22.10 30.51
N ASN A 98 10.41 21.38 29.55
CA ASN A 98 10.65 19.93 29.60
C ASN A 98 9.41 18.99 29.50
N THR A 99 8.27 19.44 29.02
CA THR A 99 7.16 18.51 28.75
C THR A 99 7.23 17.99 27.31
N SER A 100 7.13 16.70 27.18
CA SER A 100 6.90 16.03 25.90
C SER A 100 5.47 15.48 25.86
N LYS A 101 4.81 15.67 24.73
CA LYS A 101 3.48 15.17 24.47
C LYS A 101 3.53 14.12 23.35
N ASN A 102 3.20 12.89 23.69
CA ASN A 102 3.14 11.82 22.69
C ASN A 102 1.76 11.79 22.05
N ILE A 103 1.74 11.79 20.72
CA ILE A 103 0.55 11.69 19.90
C ILE A 103 0.68 10.40 19.06
N SER A 104 -0.28 9.49 19.26
CA SER A 104 -0.40 8.30 18.45
C SER A 104 -1.65 8.40 17.60
N LEU A 105 -1.50 8.17 16.32
CA LEU A 105 -2.60 8.19 15.38
C LEU A 105 -2.45 7.05 14.37
N GLY A 106 -3.56 6.63 13.82
CA GLY A 106 -3.57 5.58 12.85
C GLY A 106 -4.92 5.42 12.19
N TYR A 107 -4.94 4.58 11.20
CA TYR A 107 -6.16 4.24 10.49
C TYR A 107 -6.16 2.81 9.99
N SER A 108 -7.37 2.29 9.80
CA SER A 108 -7.58 1.08 9.03
C SER A 108 -8.52 1.36 7.86
N GLY A 109 -8.35 0.61 6.79
CA GLY A 109 -9.16 0.82 5.61
C GLY A 109 -9.00 -0.28 4.58
N PHE A 110 -9.79 -0.18 3.55
CA PHE A 110 -9.75 -1.06 2.40
C PHE A 110 -8.77 -0.54 1.36
N ARG A 111 -8.08 -1.43 0.65
CA ARG A 111 -7.14 -1.07 -0.41
C ARG A 111 -7.28 -1.96 -1.64
N ILE A 112 -6.95 -1.38 -2.78
CA ILE A 112 -6.81 -2.08 -4.06
C ILE A 112 -5.46 -1.67 -4.65
N LEU A 113 -4.65 -2.65 -5.02
CA LEU A 113 -3.31 -2.45 -5.56
C LEU A 113 -3.15 -3.27 -6.85
N PRO A 114 -3.49 -2.70 -8.01
CA PRO A 114 -3.13 -3.28 -9.29
C PRO A 114 -1.62 -3.17 -9.50
N MET A 115 -0.98 -4.28 -9.84
CA MET A 115 0.47 -4.36 -10.00
C MET A 115 0.84 -5.06 -11.32
N TYR A 116 1.91 -4.60 -11.91
CA TYR A 116 2.66 -5.35 -12.89
C TYR A 116 3.80 -6.07 -12.17
N ARG A 117 4.00 -7.35 -12.45
CA ARG A 117 5.09 -8.17 -11.90
C ARG A 117 5.90 -8.77 -13.05
N HIS A 118 7.21 -8.59 -12.97
CA HIS A 118 8.17 -9.30 -13.80
C HIS A 118 8.89 -10.34 -12.94
N THR A 119 8.88 -11.60 -13.40
CA THR A 119 9.48 -12.74 -12.70
C THR A 119 10.65 -13.30 -13.53
N LYS A 120 11.77 -13.53 -12.90
CA LYS A 120 12.94 -14.16 -13.51
C LYS A 120 13.66 -15.05 -12.50
N GLU A 121 13.89 -16.31 -12.87
CA GLU A 121 14.68 -17.27 -12.07
C GLU A 121 14.22 -17.39 -10.61
N GLY A 122 12.91 -17.40 -10.38
CA GLY A 122 12.32 -17.51 -9.05
C GLY A 122 12.30 -16.23 -8.22
N SER A 123 12.86 -15.13 -8.73
CA SER A 123 12.78 -13.80 -8.15
C SER A 123 11.81 -12.93 -8.92
N TYR A 124 11.24 -11.91 -8.27
CA TYR A 124 10.34 -10.98 -8.94
C TYR A 124 10.58 -9.53 -8.52
N ILE A 125 10.17 -8.64 -9.41
CA ILE A 125 9.96 -7.23 -9.14
C ILE A 125 8.52 -6.86 -9.50
N GLU A 126 7.88 -6.03 -8.69
CA GLU A 126 6.50 -5.58 -8.95
C GLU A 126 6.39 -4.07 -8.75
N ILE A 127 5.49 -3.45 -9.50
CA ILE A 127 5.21 -2.02 -9.42
C ILE A 127 3.74 -1.75 -9.69
N GLY A 128 3.17 -0.81 -8.97
CA GLY A 128 1.79 -0.40 -9.23
C GLY A 128 1.30 0.72 -8.32
N PRO A 129 0.17 1.34 -8.67
CA PRO A 129 -0.52 2.29 -7.80
C PRO A 129 -1.39 1.56 -6.79
N GLU A 130 -1.46 2.09 -5.56
CA GLU A 130 -2.41 1.65 -4.56
C GLU A 130 -3.46 2.74 -4.32
N PHE A 131 -4.72 2.32 -4.29
CA PHE A 131 -5.88 3.14 -3.96
C PHE A 131 -6.47 2.63 -2.65
N GLY A 132 -6.57 3.49 -1.66
CA GLY A 132 -7.12 3.16 -0.35
C GLY A 132 -8.35 3.99 0.00
N SER A 133 -9.24 3.38 0.79
CA SER A 133 -10.33 4.06 1.49
C SER A 133 -10.09 3.93 2.99
N ILE A 134 -9.96 5.05 3.66
CA ILE A 134 -9.73 5.13 5.11
C ILE A 134 -11.08 5.11 5.80
N GLN A 135 -11.32 4.12 6.66
CA GLN A 135 -12.63 3.90 7.28
C GLN A 135 -12.61 4.20 8.78
N ASN A 136 -11.68 3.59 9.51
CA ASN A 136 -11.59 3.76 10.95
C ASN A 136 -10.30 4.52 11.26
N GLN A 137 -10.44 5.60 12.00
CA GLN A 137 -9.32 6.44 12.41
C GLN A 137 -9.27 6.47 13.94
N TYR A 138 -8.09 6.56 14.48
CA TYR A 138 -7.92 6.81 15.90
C TYR A 138 -6.84 7.86 16.14
N TYR A 139 -7.04 8.59 17.19
CA TYR A 139 -6.10 9.57 17.72
C TYR A 139 -6.02 9.37 19.23
N SER A 140 -4.83 9.26 19.75
CA SER A 140 -4.59 9.16 21.18
C SER A 140 -3.50 10.15 21.57
N ASP A 141 -3.82 10.95 22.56
CA ASP A 141 -2.93 11.91 23.17
C ASP A 141 -2.69 11.49 24.63
N GLU A 142 -1.45 11.13 24.96
CA GLU A 142 -1.10 10.65 26.30
C GLU A 142 -1.35 11.69 27.40
N ALA A 143 -1.34 12.98 27.05
CA ALA A 143 -1.53 14.05 28.04
C ALA A 143 -3.00 14.30 28.38
N SER A 144 -3.94 14.04 27.48
CA SER A 144 -5.36 14.34 27.66
C SER A 144 -6.22 13.11 27.89
N GLY A 145 -5.71 11.91 27.62
CA GLY A 145 -6.50 10.67 27.74
C GLY A 145 -7.73 10.62 26.84
N SER A 146 -7.89 11.60 25.96
CA SER A 146 -9.04 11.72 25.08
C SER A 146 -8.77 11.06 23.74
N ILE A 147 -9.58 10.09 23.39
CA ILE A 147 -9.71 9.64 22.01
C ILE A 147 -10.58 10.70 21.32
N ALA A 148 -9.95 11.62 20.61
CA ALA A 148 -10.70 12.57 19.79
C ALA A 148 -11.14 11.84 18.51
N GLU A 149 -12.43 11.69 18.30
CA GLU A 149 -13.04 11.19 17.05
C GLU A 149 -12.92 12.18 15.87
N ASN A 150 -11.86 12.96 15.85
CA ASN A 150 -11.64 13.91 14.78
C ASN A 150 -11.07 13.17 13.57
N ALA A 151 -11.64 13.38 12.41
CA ALA A 151 -11.16 12.86 11.14
C ALA A 151 -9.81 13.51 10.78
N PHE A 152 -8.69 12.97 11.26
CA PHE A 152 -7.35 13.46 10.98
C PHE A 152 -6.89 13.12 9.57
N PHE A 153 -7.30 11.97 9.07
CA PHE A 153 -6.91 11.51 7.76
C PHE A 153 -7.99 11.81 6.72
N SER A 154 -7.56 12.06 5.50
CA SER A 154 -8.41 12.09 4.33
C SER A 154 -9.15 10.75 4.16
N GLU A 155 -10.35 10.76 3.61
CA GLU A 155 -11.12 9.51 3.36
C GLU A 155 -10.45 8.58 2.34
N ARG A 156 -9.53 9.10 1.53
CA ARG A 156 -8.88 8.38 0.44
C ARG A 156 -7.37 8.52 0.53
N SER A 157 -6.66 7.45 0.19
CA SER A 157 -5.20 7.47 0.02
C SER A 157 -4.82 7.03 -1.38
N PHE A 158 -3.74 7.62 -1.89
CA PHE A 158 -3.15 7.26 -3.17
C PHE A 158 -1.65 7.11 -3.01
N ARG A 159 -1.13 5.90 -3.28
CA ARG A 159 0.27 5.54 -3.09
C ARG A 159 0.86 4.89 -4.34
N GLY A 160 2.17 5.00 -4.51
CA GLY A 160 2.94 4.14 -5.39
C GLY A 160 3.53 2.98 -4.59
N ALA A 161 3.58 1.81 -5.18
CA ALA A 161 4.18 0.62 -4.61
C ALA A 161 5.26 0.07 -5.54
N ILE A 162 6.40 -0.28 -4.97
CA ILE A 162 7.45 -1.07 -5.62
C ILE A 162 7.75 -2.24 -4.70
N GLY A 163 7.79 -3.45 -5.24
CA GLY A 163 8.09 -4.66 -4.49
C GLY A 163 9.14 -5.51 -5.18
N PHE A 164 9.84 -6.29 -4.39
CA PHE A 164 10.76 -7.31 -4.86
C PHE A 164 10.73 -8.50 -3.92
N GLY A 165 10.91 -9.69 -4.46
CA GLY A 165 10.85 -10.90 -3.65
C GLY A 165 11.18 -12.14 -4.46
N GLY A 166 10.77 -13.27 -3.92
CA GLY A 166 11.03 -14.55 -4.57
C GLY A 166 10.16 -15.68 -4.03
N TYR A 167 10.23 -16.76 -4.76
CA TYR A 167 9.60 -18.02 -4.41
C TYR A 167 10.47 -18.75 -3.37
N ILE A 168 9.87 -19.08 -2.21
CA ILE A 168 10.60 -19.75 -1.13
C ILE A 168 10.53 -21.26 -1.32
N LEU A 169 9.33 -21.77 -1.53
CA LEU A 169 9.07 -23.20 -1.69
C LEU A 169 7.71 -23.40 -2.38
N GLY A 170 7.56 -24.56 -2.97
CA GLY A 170 6.28 -24.91 -3.60
C GLY A 170 6.48 -25.86 -4.77
N ASN A 171 5.40 -26.04 -5.49
CA ASN A 171 5.32 -26.81 -6.73
C ASN A 171 4.53 -26.02 -7.78
N GLU A 172 4.26 -26.62 -8.92
CA GLU A 172 3.53 -25.98 -10.02
C GLU A 172 2.11 -25.48 -9.65
N ARG A 173 1.53 -25.98 -8.55
CA ARG A 173 0.16 -25.65 -8.13
C ARG A 173 0.10 -24.70 -6.95
N ILE A 174 0.99 -24.91 -5.97
CA ILE A 174 0.98 -24.16 -4.72
C ILE A 174 2.39 -23.65 -4.47
N THR A 175 2.53 -22.36 -4.27
CA THR A 175 3.81 -21.69 -4.10
C THR A 175 3.75 -20.72 -2.93
N LEU A 176 4.73 -20.80 -2.04
CA LEU A 176 4.96 -19.82 -0.99
C LEU A 176 5.93 -18.76 -1.52
N VAL A 177 5.50 -17.52 -1.45
CA VAL A 177 6.25 -16.36 -1.96
C VAL A 177 6.48 -15.37 -0.83
N SER A 178 7.65 -14.78 -0.76
CA SER A 178 7.91 -13.66 0.16
C SER A 178 8.57 -12.50 -0.55
N GLY A 179 8.41 -11.31 0.01
CA GLY A 179 8.99 -10.12 -0.56
C GLY A 179 9.00 -8.93 0.37
N LEU A 180 9.71 -7.91 -0.06
CA LEU A 180 9.70 -6.59 0.51
C LEU A 180 8.96 -5.67 -0.43
N ARG A 181 8.12 -4.79 0.14
CA ARG A 181 7.37 -3.78 -0.60
C ARG A 181 7.61 -2.42 0.02
N ILE A 182 7.85 -1.46 -0.82
CA ILE A 182 8.03 -0.05 -0.48
C ILE A 182 6.82 0.69 -1.04
N LEU A 183 6.16 1.47 -0.20
CA LEU A 183 5.02 2.29 -0.59
C LEU A 183 5.29 3.74 -0.22
N TYR A 184 4.85 4.65 -1.10
CA TYR A 184 4.98 6.09 -0.90
C TYR A 184 3.67 6.81 -1.17
N ASP A 185 3.23 7.66 -0.24
CA ASP A 185 2.04 8.48 -0.38
C ASP A 185 2.32 9.68 -1.29
N PHE A 186 1.61 9.78 -2.42
CA PHE A 186 1.74 10.94 -3.32
C PHE A 186 0.87 12.12 -2.87
N ALA A 187 -0.25 11.83 -2.23
CA ALA A 187 -1.17 12.84 -1.72
C ALA A 187 -0.93 13.11 -0.23
N ASP A 188 -1.35 14.28 0.23
CA ASP A 188 -1.43 14.61 1.65
C ASP A 188 -2.44 13.67 2.32
N LEU A 189 -2.02 13.03 3.40
CA LEU A 189 -2.87 12.13 4.19
C LEU A 189 -3.79 12.88 5.15
N ARG A 190 -3.53 14.16 5.40
CA ARG A 190 -4.33 14.97 6.32
C ARG A 190 -5.70 15.29 5.72
N SER A 191 -6.72 15.28 6.56
CA SER A 191 -8.01 15.88 6.24
C SER A 191 -7.94 17.41 6.30
N ASP A 192 -8.95 18.08 5.76
CA ASP A 192 -9.09 19.54 5.89
C ASP A 192 -9.10 19.99 7.37
N ASN A 193 -9.66 19.19 8.27
CA ASN A 193 -9.66 19.46 9.70
C ASN A 193 -8.24 19.43 10.28
N ALA A 194 -7.41 18.46 9.91
CA ALA A 194 -6.03 18.36 10.37
C ALA A 194 -5.17 19.48 9.77
N VAL A 195 -5.41 19.88 8.53
CA VAL A 195 -4.76 21.03 7.87
C VAL A 195 -5.12 22.31 8.60
N ASN A 196 -6.41 22.55 8.86
CA ASN A 196 -6.88 23.74 9.58
C ASN A 196 -6.37 23.79 11.04
N ALA A 197 -6.21 22.62 11.68
CA ALA A 197 -5.60 22.50 13.01
C ALA A 197 -4.06 22.60 12.98
N GLN A 198 -3.46 22.74 11.79
CA GLN A 198 -2.00 22.84 11.59
C GLN A 198 -1.21 21.64 12.15
N PHE A 199 -1.80 20.46 12.08
CA PHE A 199 -1.13 19.23 12.51
C PHE A 199 0.16 18.97 11.70
N PRO A 200 1.28 18.60 12.35
CA PRO A 200 1.46 18.28 13.79
C PRO A 200 1.86 19.44 14.68
N TYR A 201 1.78 20.69 14.22
CA TYR A 201 2.22 21.89 14.92
C TYR A 201 1.13 22.60 15.72
N GLN A 202 -0.03 21.99 15.94
CA GLN A 202 -1.22 22.59 16.56
C GLN A 202 -0.99 23.22 17.95
N ASN A 203 0.09 22.88 18.63
CA ASN A 203 0.42 23.39 19.95
C ASN A 203 1.58 24.41 19.95
N TYR A 204 2.05 24.84 18.77
CA TYR A 204 3.13 25.82 18.65
C TYR A 204 2.61 27.12 18.02
N ASP A 205 3.27 28.23 18.35
CA ASP A 205 2.91 29.55 17.82
C ASP A 205 3.23 29.74 16.34
N GLU A 206 4.20 28.97 15.84
CA GLU A 206 4.58 28.98 14.44
C GLU A 206 3.69 28.11 13.59
N GLN A 207 3.05 28.74 12.62
CA GLN A 207 2.20 28.06 11.66
C GLN A 207 3.05 27.41 10.55
N ARG A 208 3.11 26.10 10.52
CA ARG A 208 3.70 25.36 9.40
C ARG A 208 2.62 24.47 8.75
N ASN A 209 2.52 24.58 7.44
CA ASN A 209 1.57 23.78 6.66
C ASN A 209 2.31 22.81 5.73
N SER A 210 3.09 21.91 6.33
CA SER A 210 3.78 20.84 5.59
C SER A 210 2.84 19.66 5.33
N PRO A 211 2.75 19.15 4.09
CA PRO A 211 1.90 18.01 3.77
C PRO A 211 2.40 16.75 4.49
N PHE A 212 1.50 16.02 5.12
CA PHE A 212 1.84 14.75 5.75
C PHE A 212 1.77 13.61 4.73
N LYS A 213 2.94 13.14 4.33
CA LYS A 213 3.13 11.98 3.46
C LYS A 213 3.91 10.92 4.22
N ALA A 214 3.71 9.67 3.89
CA ALA A 214 4.41 8.60 4.54
C ALA A 214 5.06 7.65 3.53
N PHE A 215 6.11 7.04 4.01
CA PHE A 215 6.85 5.99 3.36
C PHE A 215 6.73 4.72 4.19
N ASP A 216 6.30 3.62 3.59
CA ASP A 216 6.17 2.33 4.27
C ASP A 216 7.14 1.32 3.68
N ILE A 217 7.76 0.55 4.56
CA ILE A 217 8.51 -0.65 4.18
C ILE A 217 7.77 -1.84 4.79
N GLN A 218 7.40 -2.81 3.96
CA GLN A 218 6.60 -3.96 4.37
C GLN A 218 7.26 -5.26 3.92
N PHE A 219 7.31 -6.22 4.82
CA PHE A 219 7.63 -7.60 4.50
C PHE A 219 6.32 -8.36 4.29
N SER A 220 6.19 -9.03 3.15
CA SER A 220 4.99 -9.78 2.77
C SER A 220 5.29 -11.27 2.62
N VAL A 221 4.27 -12.07 2.96
CA VAL A 221 4.24 -13.51 2.69
C VAL A 221 2.90 -13.83 2.05
N GLU A 222 2.93 -14.56 0.95
CA GLU A 222 1.74 -14.96 0.21
C GLU A 222 1.78 -16.45 -0.16
N LEU A 223 0.64 -17.11 -0.05
CA LEU A 223 0.40 -18.43 -0.58
C LEU A 223 -0.32 -18.30 -1.91
N ASN A 224 0.35 -18.69 -2.99
CA ASN A 224 -0.16 -18.59 -4.35
C ASN A 224 -0.62 -19.96 -4.84
N ILE A 225 -1.80 -20.00 -5.48
CA ILE A 225 -2.43 -21.21 -6.01
C ILE A 225 -2.72 -20.98 -7.49
N SER A 226 -2.13 -21.79 -8.37
CA SER A 226 -2.40 -21.75 -9.79
C SER A 226 -3.75 -22.42 -10.10
N LEU A 227 -4.65 -21.67 -10.73
CA LEU A 227 -6.00 -22.14 -11.07
C LEU A 227 -6.06 -22.88 -12.40
N GLY A 228 -5.18 -22.54 -13.33
CA GLY A 228 -5.20 -23.12 -14.67
C GLY A 228 -4.92 -22.11 -15.78
N PHE A 229 -5.10 -22.51 -17.01
CA PHE A 229 -4.73 -21.75 -18.18
C PHE A 229 -5.81 -21.75 -19.26
N LEU A 230 -5.80 -20.67 -20.07
CA LEU A 230 -6.66 -20.54 -21.24
C LEU A 230 -5.98 -21.16 -22.45
N VAL A 231 -6.61 -22.20 -23.01
CA VAL A 231 -6.15 -22.82 -24.27
C VAL A 231 -7.00 -22.32 -25.43
N ARG A 232 -6.35 -21.98 -26.51
CA ARG A 232 -7.01 -21.74 -27.80
C ARG A 232 -7.23 -23.08 -28.51
N SER A 233 -8.49 -23.53 -28.61
CA SER A 233 -8.80 -24.73 -29.38
C SER A 233 -8.58 -24.47 -30.88
N SER A 234 -8.36 -25.55 -31.65
CA SER A 234 -8.22 -25.52 -33.12
C SER A 234 -9.40 -24.84 -33.84
N CYS A 235 -10.56 -24.76 -33.18
CA CYS A 235 -11.76 -24.07 -33.68
C CYS A 235 -11.85 -22.59 -33.27
N GLY A 236 -10.78 -21.98 -32.74
CA GLY A 236 -10.74 -20.57 -32.34
C GLY A 236 -11.46 -20.24 -31.03
N ARG A 237 -12.12 -21.21 -30.38
CA ARG A 237 -12.77 -21.00 -29.07
C ARG A 237 -11.74 -21.12 -27.94
N ARG A 238 -11.72 -20.15 -27.02
CA ARG A 238 -10.92 -20.23 -25.81
C ARG A 238 -11.62 -21.12 -24.77
N LYS A 239 -10.90 -22.06 -24.17
CA LYS A 239 -11.38 -22.90 -23.06
C LYS A 239 -10.47 -22.73 -21.86
N LEU A 240 -11.04 -22.51 -20.70
CA LEU A 240 -10.32 -22.55 -19.43
C LEU A 240 -10.13 -24.02 -19.05
N LEU A 241 -8.88 -24.45 -18.95
CA LEU A 241 -8.54 -25.76 -18.39
C LEU A 241 -8.13 -25.56 -16.95
N ILE A 242 -8.93 -26.06 -16.04
CA ILE A 242 -8.67 -26.04 -14.60
C ILE A 242 -7.81 -27.27 -14.29
N GLN A 243 -6.66 -27.07 -13.68
CA GLN A 243 -5.84 -28.17 -13.17
C GLN A 243 -6.31 -28.51 -11.76
N TRP A 244 -6.88 -29.70 -11.61
CA TRP A 244 -7.23 -30.29 -10.31
C TRP A 244 -6.08 -31.09 -9.71
#